data_8ccdcc7362e3d7eb3fe5d4c0a08bcfe4
#
_entry.id   8ccdcc7362e3d7eb3fe5d4c0a08bcfe4
#
_cell.length_a   1.000
_cell.length_b   1.000
_cell.length_c   1.000
_cell.angle_alpha   90.00
_cell.angle_beta   90.00
_cell.angle_gamma   90.00
#
_symmetry.space_group_name_H-M   'P 1'
#
loop_
_entity.id
_entity.type
_entity.pdbx_description
1 polymer ?
#
loop_
_entity_poly.entity_id
_entity_poly.type
_entity_poly.pdbx_seq_one_letter_code
_entity_poly.pdbx_strand_id
1 'polypeptide(L)'
;MIAHLRGTVLEKHPNLVVLEAGGVGYELTIPVSTFSRLPEAGKEARLRVHTHVREDAFLLYGFHTPEEKLLFEKLITVSGIGPKVAITALSGIAPADLVNAIRNADLAQLTRISGIGKKTAERMVVELRDKLDIAIAGSTAIGALDKGPQLSELEQDLISALVNLGSQRANAEAAVRKAKAALPDGDFESLFRKAMEAVR
;
A
#
# COMPACT_ATOMS: atom_id res chain seq x y z
N MET A 1 10.27 -12.29 -6.57
CA MET A 1 9.42 -11.57 -5.60
C MET A 1 8.03 -12.20 -5.63
N ILE A 2 7.47 -12.53 -4.47
CA ILE A 2 6.11 -13.06 -4.33
C ILE A 2 5.20 -11.89 -3.93
N ALA A 3 4.22 -11.56 -4.76
CA ALA A 3 3.33 -10.41 -4.57
C ALA A 3 1.92 -10.78 -4.11
N HIS A 4 1.52 -12.03 -4.33
CA HIS A 4 0.21 -12.58 -4.03
C HIS A 4 0.31 -14.09 -3.87
N LEU A 5 -0.45 -14.66 -2.92
CA LEU A 5 -0.65 -16.09 -2.78
C LEU A 5 -2.13 -16.41 -2.67
N ARG A 6 -2.54 -17.47 -3.37
CA ARG A 6 -3.84 -18.11 -3.25
C ARG A 6 -3.59 -19.59 -2.98
N GLY A 7 -4.16 -20.10 -1.91
CA GLY A 7 -3.94 -21.48 -1.51
C GLY A 7 -4.81 -21.90 -0.35
N THR A 8 -4.62 -23.13 0.09
CA THR A 8 -5.31 -23.72 1.25
C THR A 8 -4.59 -23.32 2.53
N VAL A 9 -5.33 -22.87 3.53
CA VAL A 9 -4.79 -22.60 4.87
C VAL A 9 -4.46 -23.96 5.50
N LEU A 10 -3.19 -24.23 5.76
CA LEU A 10 -2.76 -25.41 6.51
C LEU A 10 -2.81 -25.14 8.01
N GLU A 11 -2.23 -24.01 8.42
CA GLU A 11 -2.14 -23.60 9.82
C GLU A 11 -2.38 -22.10 9.92
N LYS A 12 -3.03 -21.64 11.00
CA LYS A 12 -3.14 -20.21 11.30
C LYS A 12 -2.97 -19.94 12.79
N HIS A 13 -2.19 -18.90 13.08
CA HIS A 13 -1.95 -18.35 14.41
C HIS A 13 -2.11 -16.83 14.37
N PRO A 14 -2.28 -16.11 15.48
CA PRO A 14 -2.54 -14.66 15.48
C PRO A 14 -1.55 -13.81 14.71
N ASN A 15 -0.33 -14.28 14.49
CA ASN A 15 0.74 -13.57 13.79
C ASN A 15 1.37 -14.35 12.62
N LEU A 16 0.82 -15.53 12.29
CA LEU A 16 1.41 -16.43 11.31
C LEU A 16 0.33 -17.26 10.61
N VAL A 17 0.50 -17.49 9.32
CA VAL A 17 -0.31 -18.43 8.54
C VAL A 17 0.60 -19.22 7.61
N VAL A 18 0.30 -20.51 7.44
CA VAL A 18 0.89 -21.34 6.39
C VAL A 18 -0.16 -21.58 5.31
N LEU A 19 0.11 -21.10 4.09
CA LEU A 19 -0.71 -21.35 2.89
C LEU A 19 -0.01 -22.37 2.00
N GLU A 20 -0.73 -23.43 1.66
CA GLU A 20 -0.27 -24.39 0.65
C GLU A 20 -0.75 -23.95 -0.72
N ALA A 21 0.19 -23.79 -1.64
CA ALA A 21 -0.08 -23.45 -3.04
C ALA A 21 0.77 -24.34 -3.95
N GLY A 22 0.12 -25.20 -4.74
CA GLY A 22 0.79 -26.11 -5.67
C GLY A 22 1.74 -27.12 -4.99
N GLY A 23 1.39 -27.61 -3.82
CA GLY A 23 2.20 -28.58 -3.05
C GLY A 23 3.33 -27.95 -2.23
N VAL A 24 3.43 -26.62 -2.19
CA VAL A 24 4.43 -25.87 -1.40
C VAL A 24 3.74 -25.11 -0.27
N GLY A 25 4.18 -25.31 0.97
CA GLY A 25 3.72 -24.54 2.13
C GLY A 25 4.53 -23.24 2.25
N TYR A 26 3.81 -22.11 2.17
CA TYR A 26 4.37 -20.78 2.36
C TYR A 26 4.01 -20.27 3.75
N GLU A 27 5.02 -20.02 4.56
CA GLU A 27 4.84 -19.37 5.87
C GLU A 27 4.83 -17.84 5.68
N LEU A 28 3.78 -17.18 6.19
CA LEU A 28 3.66 -15.73 6.14
C LEU A 28 3.42 -15.17 7.54
N THR A 29 4.18 -14.14 7.89
CA THR A 29 3.87 -13.29 9.05
C THR A 29 2.70 -12.37 8.69
N ILE A 30 1.68 -12.31 9.51
CA ILE A 30 0.45 -11.55 9.27
C ILE A 30 0.09 -10.65 10.45
N PRO A 31 -0.56 -9.50 10.25
CA PRO A 31 -1.15 -8.75 11.35
C PRO A 31 -2.44 -9.41 11.88
N VAL A 32 -2.83 -9.08 13.11
CA VAL A 32 -4.06 -9.62 13.74
C VAL A 32 -5.31 -9.27 12.94
N SER A 33 -5.33 -8.13 12.28
CA SER A 33 -6.43 -7.72 11.38
C SER A 33 -6.62 -8.69 10.21
N THR A 34 -5.54 -9.17 9.62
CA THR A 34 -5.54 -10.20 8.57
C THR A 34 -5.95 -11.57 9.15
N PHE A 35 -5.39 -11.97 10.31
CA PHE A 35 -5.73 -13.22 10.98
C PHE A 35 -7.23 -13.35 11.23
N SER A 36 -7.88 -12.30 11.71
CA SER A 36 -9.31 -12.29 12.01
C SER A 36 -10.22 -12.47 10.78
N ARG A 37 -9.69 -12.22 9.59
CA ARG A 37 -10.40 -12.36 8.31
C ARG A 37 -10.08 -13.65 7.55
N LEU A 38 -9.05 -14.38 7.99
CA LEU A 38 -8.69 -15.64 7.38
C LEU A 38 -9.72 -16.73 7.74
N PRO A 39 -10.08 -17.59 6.79
CA PRO A 39 -10.91 -18.75 7.05
C PRO A 39 -10.16 -19.78 7.90
N GLU A 40 -10.90 -20.79 8.37
CA GLU A 40 -10.33 -21.91 9.12
C GLU A 40 -9.42 -22.78 8.25
N ALA A 41 -8.54 -23.56 8.91
CA ALA A 41 -7.67 -24.53 8.23
C ALA A 41 -8.47 -25.47 7.32
N GLY A 42 -7.89 -25.83 6.18
CA GLY A 42 -8.51 -26.62 5.12
C GLY A 42 -9.31 -25.81 4.10
N LYS A 43 -9.51 -24.50 4.30
CA LYS A 43 -10.25 -23.63 3.36
C LYS A 43 -9.29 -22.76 2.54
N GLU A 44 -9.75 -22.33 1.34
CA GLU A 44 -8.97 -21.44 0.47
C GLU A 44 -8.92 -20.02 1.03
N ALA A 45 -7.73 -19.43 0.97
CA ALA A 45 -7.48 -18.02 1.27
C ALA A 45 -6.66 -17.35 0.18
N ARG A 46 -6.73 -16.01 0.15
CA ARG A 46 -5.94 -15.15 -0.74
C ARG A 46 -5.30 -14.04 0.08
N LEU A 47 -4.01 -13.85 -0.09
CA LEU A 47 -3.26 -12.80 0.58
C LEU A 47 -2.44 -11.99 -0.41
N ARG A 48 -2.37 -10.68 -0.18
CA ARG A 48 -1.34 -9.82 -0.75
C ARG A 48 -0.05 -10.07 0.01
N VAL A 49 1.06 -10.18 -0.70
CA VAL A 49 2.34 -10.56 -0.10
C VAL A 49 3.38 -9.47 -0.32
N HIS A 50 4.12 -9.17 0.74
CA HIS A 50 5.38 -8.45 0.65
C HIS A 50 6.53 -9.43 0.90
N THR A 51 7.47 -9.50 -0.03
CA THR A 51 8.67 -10.33 0.09
C THR A 51 9.81 -9.49 0.65
N HIS A 52 10.34 -9.89 1.78
CA HIS A 52 11.49 -9.25 2.42
C HIS A 52 12.70 -10.17 2.35
N VAL A 53 13.70 -9.77 1.59
CA VAL A 53 14.94 -10.55 1.38
C VAL A 53 16.08 -9.89 2.14
N ARG A 54 16.81 -10.68 2.89
CA ARG A 54 18.08 -10.34 3.52
C ARG A 54 19.14 -11.36 3.14
N GLU A 55 20.38 -11.13 3.51
CA GLU A 55 21.47 -12.07 3.26
C GLU A 55 21.23 -13.44 3.91
N ASP A 56 20.60 -13.46 5.07
CA ASP A 56 20.35 -14.62 5.92
C ASP A 56 18.88 -15.08 5.97
N ALA A 57 17.95 -14.38 5.32
CA ALA A 57 16.54 -14.67 5.46
C ALA A 57 15.71 -14.28 4.23
N PHE A 58 14.72 -15.12 3.91
CA PHE A 58 13.67 -14.87 2.94
C PHE A 58 12.32 -14.92 3.67
N LEU A 59 11.75 -13.74 3.95
CA LEU A 59 10.55 -13.62 4.78
C LEU A 59 9.37 -13.14 3.94
N LEU A 60 8.20 -13.70 4.20
CA LEU A 60 6.95 -13.28 3.58
C LEU A 60 6.03 -12.64 4.62
N TYR A 61 5.44 -11.52 4.25
CA TYR A 61 4.43 -10.80 5.03
C TYR A 61 3.12 -10.81 4.26
N GLY A 62 2.04 -11.28 4.90
CA GLY A 62 0.74 -11.45 4.26
C GLY A 62 -0.31 -10.47 4.78
N PHE A 63 -1.12 -9.94 3.86
CA PHE A 63 -2.15 -8.94 4.14
C PHE A 63 -3.46 -9.31 3.45
N HIS A 64 -4.58 -9.10 4.14
CA HIS A 64 -5.89 -9.39 3.57
C HIS A 64 -6.26 -8.36 2.50
N THR A 65 -5.91 -7.08 2.70
CA THR A 65 -6.25 -5.98 1.78
C THR A 65 -5.02 -5.32 1.15
N PRO A 66 -5.18 -4.67 -0.04
CA PRO A 66 -4.12 -3.87 -0.64
C PRO A 66 -3.66 -2.72 0.24
N GLU A 67 -4.59 -2.11 0.99
CA GLU A 67 -4.34 -0.97 1.88
C GLU A 67 -3.45 -1.37 3.06
N GLU A 68 -3.70 -2.53 3.66
CA GLU A 68 -2.83 -3.07 4.72
C GLU A 68 -1.40 -3.28 4.21
N LYS A 69 -1.25 -3.89 3.02
CA LYS A 69 0.06 -4.09 2.39
C LYS A 69 0.75 -2.77 2.11
N LEU A 70 0.05 -1.82 1.50
CA LEU A 70 0.58 -0.51 1.17
C LEU A 70 1.06 0.24 2.42
N LEU A 71 0.25 0.22 3.49
CA LEU A 71 0.60 0.86 4.75
C LEU A 71 1.81 0.20 5.39
N PHE A 72 1.89 -1.13 5.38
CA PHE A 72 3.09 -1.86 5.80
C PHE A 72 4.34 -1.41 5.03
N GLU A 73 4.25 -1.37 3.71
CA GLU A 73 5.36 -0.96 2.84
C GLU A 73 5.79 0.49 3.09
N LYS A 74 4.86 1.38 3.41
CA LYS A 74 5.19 2.75 3.80
C LYS A 74 5.84 2.81 5.19
N LEU A 75 5.32 2.06 6.16
CA LEU A 75 5.88 2.01 7.51
C LEU A 75 7.34 1.56 7.53
N ILE A 76 7.70 0.51 6.79
CA ILE A 76 9.07 0.01 6.75
C ILE A 76 10.08 0.93 6.04
N THR A 77 9.62 1.98 5.34
CA THR A 77 10.51 3.01 4.79
C THR A 77 10.96 4.02 5.86
N VAL A 78 10.29 4.07 7.00
CA VAL A 78 10.62 5.00 8.09
C VAL A 78 11.82 4.49 8.86
N SER A 79 12.84 5.33 9.03
CA SER A 79 14.02 4.96 9.80
C SER A 79 13.66 4.62 11.25
N GLY A 80 14.01 3.39 11.66
CA GLY A 80 13.71 2.83 12.98
C GLY A 80 12.43 1.99 13.03
N ILE A 81 11.73 1.82 11.91
CA ILE A 81 10.58 0.92 11.79
C ILE A 81 10.96 -0.25 10.88
N GLY A 82 11.24 -1.40 11.49
CA GLY A 82 11.43 -2.65 10.75
C GLY A 82 10.10 -3.40 10.55
N PRO A 83 10.12 -4.49 9.76
CA PRO A 83 8.92 -5.28 9.48
C PRO A 83 8.16 -5.75 10.72
N LYS A 84 8.88 -6.16 11.79
CA LYS A 84 8.26 -6.59 13.05
C LYS A 84 7.45 -5.46 13.71
N VAL A 85 7.99 -4.25 13.77
CA VAL A 85 7.30 -3.08 14.35
C VAL A 85 6.12 -2.68 13.48
N ALA A 86 6.25 -2.75 12.15
CA ALA A 86 5.15 -2.46 11.22
C ALA A 86 3.98 -3.45 11.37
N ILE A 87 4.24 -4.75 11.51
CA ILE A 87 3.20 -5.76 11.82
C ILE A 87 2.55 -5.48 13.18
N THR A 88 3.33 -5.12 14.19
CA THR A 88 2.80 -4.76 15.52
C THR A 88 1.87 -3.53 15.42
N ALA A 89 2.26 -2.52 14.64
CA ALA A 89 1.42 -1.34 14.41
C ALA A 89 0.09 -1.69 13.76
N LEU A 90 0.10 -2.48 12.69
CA LEU A 90 -1.11 -2.94 11.99
C LEU A 90 -1.96 -3.93 12.80
N SER A 91 -1.38 -4.55 13.82
CA SER A 91 -2.10 -5.43 14.76
C SER A 91 -2.76 -4.65 15.89
N GLY A 92 -2.20 -3.53 16.30
CA GLY A 92 -2.64 -2.75 17.45
C GLY A 92 -3.61 -1.63 17.14
N ILE A 93 -3.61 -1.12 15.89
CA ILE A 93 -4.46 -0.01 15.46
C ILE A 93 -5.04 -0.34 14.09
N ALA A 94 -6.32 -0.06 13.87
CA ALA A 94 -6.92 -0.24 12.56
C ALA A 94 -6.20 0.64 11.50
N PRO A 95 -6.02 0.15 10.26
CA PRO A 95 -5.28 0.89 9.22
C PRO A 95 -5.76 2.33 9.03
N ALA A 96 -7.07 2.57 9.01
CA ALA A 96 -7.66 3.91 8.89
C ALA A 96 -7.28 4.82 10.06
N ASP A 97 -7.33 4.30 11.29
CA ASP A 97 -7.00 5.07 12.49
C ASP A 97 -5.50 5.37 12.58
N LEU A 98 -4.65 4.44 12.14
CA LEU A 98 -3.21 4.67 12.04
C LEU A 98 -2.87 5.77 11.04
N VAL A 99 -3.53 5.78 9.89
CA VAL A 99 -3.39 6.86 8.89
C VAL A 99 -3.84 8.20 9.48
N ASN A 100 -4.99 8.23 10.15
CA ASN A 100 -5.50 9.44 10.79
C ASN A 100 -4.58 9.95 11.90
N ALA A 101 -4.01 9.05 12.72
CA ALA A 101 -3.04 9.43 13.75
C ALA A 101 -1.78 10.06 13.15
N ILE A 102 -1.29 9.53 12.02
CA ILE A 102 -0.13 10.11 11.31
C ILE A 102 -0.47 11.49 10.73
N ARG A 103 -1.63 11.63 10.07
CA ARG A 103 -2.09 12.89 9.46
C ARG A 103 -2.26 14.00 10.50
N ASN A 104 -2.87 13.65 11.62
CA ASN A 104 -3.16 14.60 12.71
C ASN A 104 -1.98 14.81 13.66
N ALA A 105 -0.83 14.16 13.40
CA ALA A 105 0.34 14.19 14.28
C ALA A 105 0.03 13.78 15.73
N ASP A 106 -0.88 12.78 15.90
CA ASP A 106 -1.25 12.25 17.22
C ASP A 106 -0.14 11.35 17.77
N LEU A 107 0.90 12.00 18.30
CA LEU A 107 2.04 11.30 18.89
C LEU A 107 1.64 10.43 20.10
N ALA A 108 0.57 10.81 20.83
CA ALA A 108 0.10 10.06 21.97
C ALA A 108 -0.47 8.70 21.56
N GLN A 109 -1.22 8.65 20.45
CA GLN A 109 -1.74 7.42 19.90
C GLN A 109 -0.61 6.57 19.29
N LEU A 110 0.30 7.17 18.53
CA LEU A 110 1.41 6.47 17.87
C LEU A 110 2.38 5.84 18.87
N THR A 111 2.68 6.50 19.98
CA THR A 111 3.59 5.97 21.02
C THR A 111 2.99 4.85 21.87
N ARG A 112 1.69 4.56 21.77
CA ARG A 112 1.06 3.38 22.40
C ARG A 112 1.41 2.09 21.66
N ILE A 113 1.86 2.19 20.41
CA ILE A 113 2.30 1.03 19.64
C ILE A 113 3.61 0.50 20.22
N SER A 114 3.64 -0.77 20.59
CA SER A 114 4.85 -1.39 21.11
C SER A 114 5.99 -1.31 20.08
N GLY A 115 7.14 -0.81 20.50
CA GLY A 115 8.32 -0.60 19.64
C GLY A 115 8.37 0.77 18.96
N ILE A 116 7.37 1.66 19.16
CA ILE A 116 7.37 3.02 18.65
C ILE A 116 7.52 4.01 19.82
N GLY A 117 8.72 4.57 19.95
CA GLY A 117 9.00 5.66 20.89
C GLY A 117 8.72 7.04 20.28
N LYS A 118 8.81 8.08 21.10
CA LYS A 118 8.53 9.48 20.70
C LYS A 118 9.28 9.89 19.41
N LYS A 119 10.60 9.64 19.34
CA LYS A 119 11.40 9.98 18.16
C LYS A 119 10.96 9.25 16.90
N THR A 120 10.56 7.97 17.02
CA THR A 120 10.06 7.18 15.88
C THR A 120 8.68 7.66 15.44
N ALA A 121 7.80 8.01 16.40
CA ALA A 121 6.49 8.59 16.10
C ALA A 121 6.62 9.95 15.36
N GLU A 122 7.50 10.82 15.82
CA GLU A 122 7.81 12.10 15.15
C GLU A 122 8.29 11.87 13.71
N ARG A 123 9.20 10.90 13.49
CA ARG A 123 9.66 10.52 12.14
C ARG A 123 8.52 9.97 11.27
N MET A 124 7.67 9.09 11.82
CA MET A 124 6.50 8.60 11.08
C MET A 124 5.65 9.74 10.55
N VAL A 125 5.37 10.75 11.39
CA VAL A 125 4.59 11.92 10.98
C VAL A 125 5.29 12.68 9.85
N VAL A 126 6.58 13.01 10.04
CA VAL A 126 7.33 13.79 9.03
C VAL A 126 7.49 13.05 7.71
N GLU A 127 7.82 11.75 7.76
CA GLU A 127 8.16 10.98 6.56
C GLU A 127 6.93 10.43 5.82
N LEU A 128 5.80 10.20 6.51
CA LEU A 128 4.63 9.53 5.92
C LEU A 128 3.43 10.44 5.68
N ARG A 129 3.31 11.58 6.35
CA ARG A 129 2.13 12.44 6.25
C ARG A 129 1.75 12.72 4.79
N ASP A 130 2.68 13.24 4.01
CA ASP A 130 2.42 13.60 2.60
C ASP A 130 2.34 12.35 1.68
N LYS A 131 3.08 11.29 2.03
CA LYS A 131 3.11 10.05 1.23
C LYS A 131 1.84 9.20 1.36
N LEU A 132 1.13 9.30 2.48
CA LEU A 132 -0.12 8.58 2.71
C LEU A 132 -1.31 9.26 2.02
N ASP A 133 -1.30 10.58 1.87
CA ASP A 133 -2.34 11.30 1.15
C ASP A 133 -2.38 10.89 -0.33
N ILE A 134 -1.22 10.73 -0.95
CA ILE A 134 -1.09 10.28 -2.34
C ILE A 134 -1.52 8.82 -2.51
N ALA A 135 -1.17 7.96 -1.56
CA ALA A 135 -1.39 6.52 -1.66
C ALA A 135 -2.85 6.11 -1.45
N ILE A 136 -3.57 6.79 -0.55
CA ILE A 136 -4.98 6.50 -0.23
C ILE A 136 -5.91 7.16 -1.25
N ALA A 137 -5.57 8.33 -1.78
CA ALA A 137 -6.31 8.94 -2.89
C ALA A 137 -6.32 8.05 -4.15
N GLY A 138 -5.28 7.24 -4.37
CA GLY A 138 -5.23 6.24 -5.44
C GLY A 138 -6.03 4.95 -5.17
N SER A 139 -6.29 4.62 -3.89
CA SER A 139 -6.99 3.38 -3.49
C SER A 139 -8.49 3.57 -3.22
N THR A 140 -8.94 4.78 -2.91
CA THR A 140 -10.34 5.11 -2.60
C THR A 140 -11.17 5.50 -3.83
N ALA A 141 -10.69 5.26 -5.04
CA ALA A 141 -11.47 5.46 -6.27
C ALA A 141 -12.65 4.47 -6.43
N ILE A 142 -12.90 3.62 -5.40
CA ILE A 142 -14.11 2.80 -5.32
C ILE A 142 -14.90 3.21 -4.06
N GLY A 143 -15.52 4.37 -4.10
CA GLY A 143 -16.59 4.77 -3.19
C GLY A 143 -16.28 5.84 -2.16
N ALA A 144 -16.21 7.09 -2.57
CA ALA A 144 -16.79 8.24 -1.86
C ALA A 144 -16.75 9.50 -2.74
N LEU A 145 -17.91 10.05 -2.95
CA LEU A 145 -18.20 11.35 -3.57
C LEU A 145 -17.53 12.47 -2.77
N ASP A 146 -16.55 13.17 -3.36
CA ASP A 146 -16.47 14.60 -3.13
C ASP A 146 -15.87 15.33 -4.36
N LYS A 147 -16.41 16.52 -4.63
CA LYS A 147 -16.47 17.19 -5.92
C LYS A 147 -15.20 17.98 -6.23
N GLY A 148 -14.32 17.38 -7.07
CA GLY A 148 -13.44 18.10 -7.97
C GLY A 148 -13.70 17.60 -9.40
N PRO A 149 -13.20 18.23 -10.48
CA PRO A 149 -13.39 17.71 -11.82
C PRO A 149 -12.86 16.28 -11.86
N GLN A 150 -13.79 15.32 -11.99
CA GLN A 150 -13.47 13.90 -11.96
C GLN A 150 -12.62 13.58 -13.20
N LEU A 151 -11.34 13.30 -12.95
CA LEU A 151 -10.48 12.72 -13.97
C LEU A 151 -11.07 11.36 -14.36
N SER A 152 -11.21 11.12 -15.67
CA SER A 152 -11.64 9.82 -16.18
C SER A 152 -10.66 8.70 -15.75
N GLU A 153 -11.11 7.46 -15.72
CA GLU A 153 -10.23 6.30 -15.43
C GLU A 153 -8.98 6.33 -16.31
N LEU A 154 -9.15 6.62 -17.60
CA LEU A 154 -8.05 6.76 -18.55
C LEU A 154 -7.04 7.85 -18.14
N GLU A 155 -7.50 9.00 -17.65
CA GLU A 155 -6.62 10.08 -17.19
C GLU A 155 -5.89 9.69 -15.91
N GLN A 156 -6.54 8.98 -15.01
CA GLN A 156 -5.90 8.46 -13.78
C GLN A 156 -4.81 7.43 -14.11
N ASP A 157 -5.07 6.53 -15.04
CA ASP A 157 -4.11 5.52 -15.51
C ASP A 157 -2.91 6.19 -16.18
N LEU A 158 -3.13 7.23 -17.01
CA LEU A 158 -2.07 8.01 -17.66
C LEU A 158 -1.19 8.72 -16.63
N ILE A 159 -1.81 9.38 -15.63
CA ILE A 159 -1.07 10.05 -14.54
C ILE A 159 -0.25 9.02 -13.75
N SER A 160 -0.86 7.89 -13.41
CA SER A 160 -0.19 6.81 -12.69
C SER A 160 1.01 6.27 -13.45
N ALA A 161 0.87 6.05 -14.75
CA ALA A 161 1.96 5.59 -15.61
C ALA A 161 3.13 6.60 -15.64
N LEU A 162 2.85 7.90 -15.80
CA LEU A 162 3.89 8.95 -15.81
C LEU A 162 4.59 9.08 -14.46
N VAL A 163 3.86 8.98 -13.36
CA VAL A 163 4.44 9.00 -12.00
C VAL A 163 5.33 7.79 -11.76
N ASN A 164 4.93 6.60 -12.21
CA ASN A 164 5.74 5.39 -12.12
C ASN A 164 7.03 5.47 -12.96
N LEU A 165 7.03 6.28 -14.02
CA LEU A 165 8.23 6.61 -14.82
C LEU A 165 9.09 7.74 -14.22
N GLY A 166 8.74 8.20 -13.00
CA GLY A 166 9.55 9.18 -12.27
C GLY A 166 9.11 10.64 -12.41
N SER A 167 7.98 10.92 -13.06
CA SER A 167 7.45 12.28 -13.15
C SER A 167 6.82 12.70 -11.81
N GLN A 168 6.98 13.98 -11.44
CA GLN A 168 6.21 14.53 -10.33
C GLN A 168 4.72 14.57 -10.68
N ARG A 169 3.85 14.25 -9.72
CA ARG A 169 2.40 14.15 -9.94
C ARG A 169 1.80 15.42 -10.57
N ALA A 170 2.19 16.60 -10.10
CA ALA A 170 1.72 17.86 -10.65
C ALA A 170 2.08 18.05 -12.14
N ASN A 171 3.28 17.63 -12.52
CA ASN A 171 3.74 17.66 -13.91
C ASN A 171 3.01 16.62 -14.76
N ALA A 172 2.78 15.43 -14.24
CA ALA A 172 2.01 14.38 -14.90
C ALA A 172 0.56 14.82 -15.15
N GLU A 173 -0.11 15.41 -14.17
CA GLU A 173 -1.48 15.95 -14.30
C GLU A 173 -1.55 17.07 -15.36
N ALA A 174 -0.58 17.99 -15.36
CA ALA A 174 -0.49 19.04 -16.37
C ALA A 174 -0.25 18.48 -17.77
N ALA A 175 0.61 17.48 -17.90
CA ALA A 175 0.94 16.84 -19.17
C ALA A 175 -0.27 16.07 -19.74
N VAL A 176 -0.98 15.29 -18.90
CA VAL A 176 -2.18 14.55 -19.30
C VAL A 176 -3.30 15.52 -19.72
N ARG A 177 -3.50 16.62 -19.01
CA ARG A 177 -4.46 17.66 -19.39
C ARG A 177 -4.15 18.28 -20.74
N LYS A 178 -2.85 18.58 -21.03
CA LYS A 178 -2.41 19.08 -22.33
C LYS A 178 -2.62 18.05 -23.45
N ALA A 179 -2.28 16.78 -23.18
CA ALA A 179 -2.46 15.70 -24.14
C ALA A 179 -3.93 15.50 -24.48
N LYS A 180 -4.82 15.52 -23.49
CA LYS A 180 -6.28 15.40 -23.66
C LYS A 180 -6.87 16.57 -24.42
N ALA A 181 -6.39 17.80 -24.19
CA ALA A 181 -6.79 18.97 -24.94
C ALA A 181 -6.38 18.91 -26.43
N ALA A 182 -5.21 18.29 -26.71
CA ALA A 182 -4.72 18.10 -28.08
C ALA A 182 -5.36 16.91 -28.81
N LEU A 183 -5.79 15.89 -28.09
CA LEU A 183 -6.38 14.65 -28.60
C LEU A 183 -7.58 14.25 -27.75
N PRO A 184 -8.76 14.91 -27.90
CA PRO A 184 -9.93 14.65 -27.04
C PRO A 184 -10.42 13.19 -27.05
N ASP A 185 -10.37 12.53 -28.21
CA ASP A 185 -10.79 11.14 -28.43
C ASP A 185 -9.61 10.18 -28.55
N GLY A 186 -8.41 10.59 -28.11
CA GLY A 186 -7.21 9.75 -28.14
C GLY A 186 -7.35 8.53 -27.23
N ASP A 187 -6.84 7.39 -27.71
CA ASP A 187 -6.68 6.19 -26.91
C ASP A 187 -5.51 6.34 -25.90
N PHE A 188 -5.37 5.36 -25.00
CA PHE A 188 -4.34 5.41 -23.96
C PHE A 188 -2.94 5.61 -24.56
N GLU A 189 -2.60 4.89 -25.62
CA GLU A 189 -1.24 4.92 -26.21
C GLU A 189 -0.91 6.28 -26.83
N SER A 190 -1.83 6.85 -27.61
CA SER A 190 -1.64 8.16 -28.27
C SER A 190 -1.58 9.31 -27.24
N LEU A 191 -2.45 9.28 -26.23
CA LEU A 191 -2.45 10.23 -25.13
C LEU A 191 -1.20 10.11 -24.27
N PHE A 192 -0.78 8.88 -23.96
CA PHE A 192 0.44 8.64 -23.18
C PHE A 192 1.69 9.16 -23.91
N ARG A 193 1.83 8.87 -25.20
CA ARG A 193 2.92 9.39 -26.02
C ARG A 193 2.95 10.91 -26.03
N LYS A 194 1.78 11.53 -26.19
CA LYS A 194 1.66 12.99 -26.19
C LYS A 194 1.95 13.62 -24.83
N ALA A 195 1.53 12.99 -23.75
CA ALA A 195 1.83 13.42 -22.39
C ALA A 195 3.33 13.29 -22.07
N MET A 196 3.99 12.22 -22.52
CA MET A 196 5.43 12.03 -22.38
C MET A 196 6.25 13.15 -23.08
N GLU A 197 5.81 13.63 -24.24
CA GLU A 197 6.45 14.79 -24.90
C GLU A 197 6.34 16.07 -24.06
N ALA A 198 5.25 16.22 -23.32
CA ALA A 198 4.96 17.41 -22.52
C ALA A 198 5.62 17.42 -21.12
N VAL A 199 6.11 16.27 -20.65
CA VAL A 199 6.81 16.12 -19.35
C VAL A 199 8.30 16.45 -19.43
N ARG A 200 8.88 16.54 -20.64
CA ARG A 200 10.29 16.89 -20.87
C ARG A 200 10.63 18.33 -20.55
#